data_3f31a9ad12a5b3fc2791d52a9165b66f
#
_entry.id   3f31a9ad12a5b3fc2791d52a9165b66f
#
_cell.length_a   1.000
_cell.length_b   1.000
_cell.length_c   1.000
_cell.angle_alpha   90.00
_cell.angle_beta   90.00
_cell.angle_gamma   90.00
#
_symmetry.space_group_name_H-M   'P 1'
#
loop_
_entity.id
_entity.type
_entity.pdbx_description
1 polymer ?
#
loop_
_entity_poly.entity_id
_entity_poly.type
_entity_poly.pdbx_seq_one_letter_code
_entity_poly.pdbx_strand_id
1 'polypeptide(L)' 'MTMIRLNHQIRLTRREVEVFTKITDIAPIGIRTLDDLDAYVAKCKSHYWGVSEQTQFIHWLIDREYQQCREAA' A
#
# COMPACT_ATOMS: atom_id res chain seq x y z
N MET A 1 -6.59 -24.18 -8.75
CA MET A 1 -6.80 -23.72 -8.63
C MET A 1 -6.81 -22.96 -8.18
N THR A 2 -6.62 -22.66 -8.03
CA THR A 2 -6.70 -22.04 -7.57
C THR A 2 -7.19 -21.05 -7.39
N MET A 3 -7.90 -20.80 -7.72
CA MET A 3 -8.61 -20.00 -7.54
C MET A 3 -8.68 -19.35 -6.47
N ILE A 4 -8.52 -19.82 -5.91
CA ILE A 4 -8.71 -19.45 -4.69
C ILE A 4 -7.97 -18.34 -4.36
N ARG A 5 -6.97 -18.18 -4.90
CA ARG A 5 -6.22 -17.14 -4.67
C ARG A 5 -6.86 -15.99 -4.95
N LEU A 6 -7.81 -16.07 -5.60
CA LEU A 6 -8.60 -14.97 -5.81
C LEU A 6 -9.02 -14.45 -4.53
N ASN A 7 -8.83 -15.23 -3.54
CA ASN A 7 -9.24 -14.81 -2.27
C ASN A 7 -8.28 -13.89 -1.60
N HIS A 8 -7.30 -13.44 -2.30
CA HIS A 8 -6.48 -12.39 -1.76
C HIS A 8 -7.23 -11.07 -1.82
N GLN A 9 -8.54 -11.12 -1.68
CA GLN A 9 -9.35 -9.92 -1.55
C GLN A 9 -9.07 -9.30 -0.21
N ILE A 10 -8.93 -7.97 -0.19
CA ILE A 10 -8.71 -7.24 1.03
C ILE A 10 -9.63 -6.03 1.05
N ARG A 11 -9.77 -5.43 2.22
CA ARG A 11 -10.50 -4.20 2.36
C ARG A 11 -9.71 -3.30 3.29
N LEU A 12 -9.29 -2.18 2.80
CA LEU A 12 -8.59 -1.23 3.64
C LEU A 12 -9.59 -0.55 4.58
N THR A 13 -9.21 -0.44 5.83
CA THR A 13 -10.02 0.29 6.80
C THR A 13 -9.88 1.78 6.54
N ARG A 14 -10.79 2.58 7.11
CA ARG A 14 -10.70 4.02 7.00
C ARG A 14 -9.36 4.51 7.53
N ARG A 15 -8.90 3.94 8.62
CA ARG A 15 -7.63 4.33 9.21
C ARG A 15 -6.47 4.05 8.26
N GLU A 16 -6.49 2.89 7.61
CA GLU A 16 -5.44 2.53 6.67
C GLU A 16 -5.42 3.47 5.48
N VAL A 17 -6.60 3.82 4.96
CA VAL A 17 -6.69 4.79 3.88
C VAL A 17 -6.12 6.14 4.31
N GLU A 18 -6.47 6.58 5.52
CA GLU A 18 -5.98 7.85 6.02
C GLU A 18 -4.46 7.84 6.21
N VAL A 19 -3.91 6.74 6.74
CA VAL A 19 -2.47 6.62 6.95
C VAL A 19 -1.72 6.68 5.63
N PHE A 20 -2.16 5.90 4.64
CA PHE A 20 -1.52 5.92 3.33
C PHE A 20 -1.61 7.31 2.70
N THR A 21 -2.77 7.95 2.83
CA THR A 21 -2.95 9.28 2.24
C THR A 21 -2.03 10.30 2.91
N LYS A 22 -1.86 10.20 4.22
CA LYS A 22 -0.95 11.11 4.93
C LYS A 22 0.50 10.89 4.54
N ILE A 23 0.89 9.64 4.34
CA ILE A 23 2.26 9.33 3.99
C ILE A 23 2.58 9.75 2.55
N THR A 24 1.68 9.46 1.62
CA THR A 24 1.97 9.57 0.20
C THR A 24 1.25 10.72 -0.49
N ASP A 25 0.26 11.31 0.16
CA ASP A 25 -0.58 12.33 -0.43
C ASP A 25 -1.36 11.78 -1.64
N ILE A 26 -1.44 10.47 -1.76
CA ILE A 26 -2.17 9.80 -2.83
C ILE A 26 -3.14 8.83 -2.16
N ALA A 27 -4.44 9.07 -2.31
CA ALA A 27 -5.43 8.21 -1.66
C ALA A 27 -5.49 6.84 -2.34
N PRO A 28 -5.47 5.74 -1.57
CA PRO A 28 -5.62 4.41 -2.14
C PRO A 28 -7.08 4.15 -2.48
N ILE A 29 -7.42 4.33 -3.74
CA ILE A 29 -8.78 4.16 -4.22
C ILE A 29 -8.88 2.90 -5.06
N GLY A 30 -9.97 2.16 -4.87
CA GLY A 30 -10.21 0.97 -5.68
C GLY A 30 -9.37 -0.24 -5.29
N ILE A 31 -8.86 -0.25 -4.07
CA ILE A 31 -8.05 -1.35 -3.58
C ILE A 31 -8.97 -2.47 -3.11
N ARG A 32 -8.98 -3.59 -3.81
CA ARG A 32 -9.84 -4.73 -3.51
C ARG A 32 -9.06 -6.02 -3.34
N THR A 33 -7.84 -6.08 -3.85
CA THR A 33 -7.01 -7.27 -3.77
C THR A 33 -5.61 -6.88 -3.34
N LEU A 34 -4.80 -7.87 -2.97
CA LEU A 34 -3.40 -7.62 -2.67
C LEU A 34 -2.67 -7.10 -3.91
N ASP A 35 -3.05 -7.56 -5.10
CA ASP A 35 -2.44 -7.07 -6.33
C ASP A 35 -2.72 -5.58 -6.52
N ASP A 36 -3.94 -5.15 -6.19
CA ASP A 36 -4.29 -3.73 -6.25
C ASP A 36 -3.44 -2.93 -5.27
N LEU A 37 -3.24 -3.47 -4.07
CA LEU A 37 -2.42 -2.82 -3.07
C LEU A 37 -0.96 -2.75 -3.53
N ASP A 38 -0.45 -3.83 -4.11
CA ASP A 38 0.91 -3.85 -4.65
C ASP A 38 1.08 -2.78 -5.72
N ALA A 39 0.11 -2.65 -6.61
CA ALA A 39 0.15 -1.65 -7.68
C ALA A 39 0.13 -0.23 -7.10
N TYR A 40 -0.69 -0.01 -6.08
CA TYR A 40 -0.76 1.28 -5.41
C TYR A 40 0.59 1.62 -4.76
N VAL A 41 1.17 0.66 -4.03
CA VAL A 41 2.45 0.86 -3.36
C VAL A 41 3.56 1.15 -4.38
N ALA A 42 3.57 0.41 -5.49
CA ALA A 42 4.55 0.64 -6.55
C ALA A 42 4.40 2.04 -7.13
N LYS A 43 3.15 2.49 -7.34
CA LYS A 43 2.89 3.82 -7.84
C LYS A 43 3.40 4.89 -6.87
N CYS A 44 3.15 4.70 -5.58
CA CYS A 44 3.60 5.64 -4.58
C CYS A 44 5.12 5.71 -4.52
N LYS A 45 5.79 4.56 -4.55
CA LYS A 45 7.24 4.53 -4.53
C LYS A 45 7.84 5.17 -5.78
N SER A 46 7.17 5.01 -6.91
CA SER A 46 7.60 5.63 -8.14
C SER A 46 7.49 7.16 -8.07
N HIS A 47 6.47 7.63 -7.36
CA HIS A 47 6.25 9.06 -7.18
C HIS A 47 7.33 9.67 -6.26
N TYR A 48 7.77 8.91 -5.26
CA TYR A 48 8.80 9.35 -4.32
C TYR A 48 10.10 8.58 -4.57
N TRP A 49 10.69 8.83 -5.72
CA TRP A 49 11.94 8.15 -6.07
C TRP A 49 13.14 8.99 -5.65
N GLY A 50 14.27 8.32 -5.49
CA GLY A 50 15.50 8.99 -5.13
C GLY A 50 16.14 8.36 -3.90
N VAL A 51 17.23 8.96 -3.42
CA VAL A 51 17.99 8.40 -2.30
C VAL A 51 18.08 9.36 -1.11
N SER A 52 17.29 10.42 -1.09
CA SER A 52 17.33 11.34 0.03
C SER A 52 16.78 10.65 1.29
N GLU A 53 17.13 11.17 2.45
CA GLU A 53 16.64 10.61 3.71
C GLU A 53 15.13 10.68 3.78
N GLN A 54 14.54 11.75 3.28
CA GLN A 54 13.08 11.90 3.28
C GLN A 54 12.43 10.83 2.41
N THR A 55 13.00 10.57 1.23
CA THR A 55 12.46 9.55 0.34
C THR A 55 12.56 8.18 0.99
N GLN A 56 13.70 7.88 1.59
CA GLN A 56 13.89 6.59 2.27
C GLN A 56 12.93 6.43 3.43
N PHE A 57 12.68 7.50 4.18
CA PHE A 57 11.76 7.45 5.30
C PHE A 57 10.33 7.20 4.81
N ILE A 58 9.92 7.86 3.73
CA ILE A 58 8.60 7.66 3.16
C ILE A 58 8.44 6.22 2.67
N HIS A 59 9.46 5.67 2.01
CA HIS A 59 9.42 4.27 1.57
C HIS A 59 9.30 3.33 2.77
N TRP A 60 10.01 3.62 3.85
CA TRP A 60 9.93 2.81 5.06
C TRP A 60 8.51 2.83 5.65
N LEU A 61 7.89 4.01 5.70
CA LEU A 61 6.53 4.13 6.20
C LEU A 61 5.54 3.38 5.30
N ILE A 62 5.71 3.48 3.99
CA ILE A 62 4.86 2.76 3.05
C ILE A 62 4.99 1.26 3.27
N ASP A 63 6.22 0.77 3.36
CA ASP A 63 6.46 -0.66 3.54
C ASP A 63 5.88 -1.16 4.87
N ARG A 64 6.01 -0.37 5.91
CA ARG A 64 5.50 -0.74 7.22
C ARG A 64 3.97 -0.89 7.18
N GLU A 65 3.28 0.09 6.58
CA GLU A 65 1.83 0.05 6.50
C GLU A 65 1.38 -1.07 5.56
N TYR A 66 2.11 -1.27 4.47
CA TYR A 66 1.82 -2.33 3.53
C TYR A 66 1.91 -3.71 4.21
N GLN A 67 2.95 -3.93 5.02
CA GLN A 67 3.09 -5.19 5.72
C GLN A 67 1.94 -5.41 6.71
N GLN A 68 1.53 -4.37 7.41
CA GLN A 68 0.41 -4.47 8.34
C GLN A 68 -0.88 -4.85 7.61
N CYS A 69 -1.11 -4.28 6.45
CA CYS A 69 -2.29 -4.62 5.65
C CYS A 69 -2.24 -6.05 5.17
N ARG A 70 -1.07 -6.52 4.74
CA ARG A 70 -0.93 -7.90 4.29
C ARG A 70 -1.14 -8.89 5.42
N GLU A 71 -0.62 -8.59 6.60
CA GLU A 71 -0.76 -9.48 7.74
C GLU A 71 -2.19 -9.54 8.24
N ALA A 72 -2.94 -8.45 8.07
CA ALA A 72 -4.34 -8.43 8.46
C ALA A 72 -5.23 -9.13 7.44
N ALA A 73 -4.76 -9.31 6.23
CA ALA A 73 -5.53 -9.99 5.19
C ALA A 73 -5.46 -11.52 5.31
#